data_9e3cd938dd26f092c1bfa0e7c7063b1f
#
_entry.id   9e3cd938dd26f092c1bfa0e7c7063b1f
#
_cell.length_a   1.000
_cell.length_b   1.000
_cell.length_c   1.000
_cell.angle_alpha   90.00
_cell.angle_beta   90.00
_cell.angle_gamma   90.00
#
_symmetry.space_group_name_H-M   'P 1'
#
loop_
_entity.id
_entity.type
_entity.pdbx_description
1 polymer ?
#
loop_
_entity_poly.entity_id
_entity_poly.type
_entity_poly.pdbx_seq_one_letter_code
_entity_poly.pdbx_strand_id
1 'polypeptide(L)'
;MARLRPDELAVQRLRELCLALPEVTERPSHGEPAFFVRDKTLFVTLDDHHHGAAHLGFWCAAAPGAQEAHLADDPDRYYRPPYVGHRGWLAVRIDREPDWTEVAELVRDAYRQVAPKVLRAQLDVTSA
;
A
#
# COMPACT_ATOMS: atom_id res chain seq x y z
N MET A 1 12.83 -26.92 6.39
CA MET A 1 11.88 -25.79 6.34
C MET A 1 11.69 -25.33 4.89
N ALA A 2 10.46 -25.16 4.50
CA ALA A 2 10.16 -24.65 3.17
C ALA A 2 10.52 -23.17 3.07
N ARG A 3 11.14 -22.77 1.95
CA ARG A 3 11.38 -21.37 1.66
C ARG A 3 10.07 -20.72 1.25
N LEU A 4 9.88 -19.47 1.66
CA LEU A 4 8.79 -18.67 1.13
C LEU A 4 9.06 -18.36 -0.33
N ARG A 5 8.01 -18.37 -1.16
CA ARG A 5 8.10 -17.96 -2.55
C ARG A 5 8.30 -16.45 -2.61
N PRO A 6 8.87 -15.90 -3.71
CA PRO A 6 9.06 -14.46 -3.84
C PRO A 6 7.79 -13.63 -3.57
N ASP A 7 6.62 -14.09 -4.04
CA ASP A 7 5.36 -13.39 -3.81
C ASP A 7 4.97 -13.40 -2.33
N GLU A 8 5.20 -14.51 -1.63
CA GLU A 8 4.93 -14.61 -0.20
C GLU A 8 5.84 -13.69 0.60
N LEU A 9 7.10 -13.57 0.21
CA LEU A 9 8.04 -12.64 0.83
C LEU A 9 7.62 -11.19 0.61
N ALA A 10 7.16 -10.87 -0.60
CA ALA A 10 6.68 -9.51 -0.92
C ALA A 10 5.47 -9.15 -0.08
N VAL A 11 4.52 -10.06 0.08
CA VAL A 11 3.33 -9.84 0.91
C VAL A 11 3.74 -9.63 2.38
N GLN A 12 4.64 -10.47 2.88
CA GLN A 12 5.13 -10.35 4.25
C GLN A 12 5.83 -9.02 4.48
N ARG A 13 6.63 -8.57 3.52
CA ARG A 13 7.34 -7.30 3.59
C ARG A 13 6.38 -6.12 3.63
N LEU A 14 5.37 -6.15 2.77
CA LEU A 14 4.32 -5.12 2.78
C LEU A 14 3.60 -5.09 4.13
N ARG A 15 3.24 -6.26 4.65
CA ARG A 15 2.58 -6.37 5.96
C ARG A 15 3.41 -5.73 7.06
N GLU A 16 4.70 -6.03 7.10
CA GLU A 16 5.60 -5.45 8.10
C GLU A 16 5.65 -3.92 8.01
N LEU A 17 5.72 -3.38 6.80
CA LEU A 17 5.73 -1.94 6.60
C LEU A 17 4.45 -1.27 7.11
N CYS A 18 3.30 -1.87 6.82
CA CYS A 18 2.02 -1.32 7.24
C CYS A 18 1.84 -1.41 8.75
N LEU A 19 2.14 -2.57 9.34
CA LEU A 19 1.92 -2.80 10.76
C LEU A 19 2.92 -2.07 11.66
N ALA A 20 4.01 -1.57 11.10
CA ALA A 20 4.95 -0.73 11.84
C ALA A 20 4.43 0.68 12.10
N LEU A 21 3.37 1.10 11.42
CA LEU A 21 2.81 2.45 11.56
C LEU A 21 1.86 2.52 12.77
N PRO A 22 1.74 3.71 13.41
CA PRO A 22 0.94 3.84 14.64
C PRO A 22 -0.53 3.45 14.44
N GLU A 23 -1.04 2.60 15.33
CA GLU A 23 -2.44 2.17 15.40
C GLU A 23 -2.98 1.55 14.11
N VAL A 24 -2.12 0.87 13.36
CA VAL A 24 -2.54 0.13 12.17
C VAL A 24 -2.91 -1.29 12.55
N THR A 25 -4.04 -1.75 12.01
CA THR A 25 -4.50 -3.13 12.15
C THR A 25 -4.70 -3.75 10.78
N GLU A 26 -4.59 -5.08 10.73
CA GLU A 26 -4.85 -5.85 9.52
C GLU A 26 -6.11 -6.67 9.70
N ARG A 27 -6.96 -6.68 8.68
CA ARG A 27 -8.07 -7.64 8.60
C ARG A 27 -8.43 -7.86 7.13
N PRO A 28 -9.06 -9.00 6.81
CA PRO A 28 -9.43 -9.25 5.42
C PRO A 28 -10.54 -8.28 4.96
N SER A 29 -10.44 -7.88 3.71
CA SER A 29 -11.46 -7.09 3.04
C SER A 29 -11.55 -7.59 1.61
N HIS A 30 -12.74 -8.00 1.19
CA HIS A 30 -12.96 -8.55 -0.16
C HIS A 30 -12.01 -9.72 -0.48
N GLY A 31 -11.72 -10.55 0.53
CA GLY A 31 -10.86 -11.72 0.36
C GLY A 31 -9.37 -11.44 0.35
N GLU A 32 -8.93 -10.21 0.57
CA GLU A 32 -7.53 -9.82 0.56
C GLU A 32 -7.11 -9.20 1.89
N PRO A 33 -5.84 -9.34 2.29
CA PRO A 33 -5.32 -8.58 3.44
C PRO A 33 -5.46 -7.08 3.20
N ALA A 34 -5.96 -6.38 4.21
CA ALA A 34 -6.17 -4.94 4.14
C ALA A 34 -5.75 -4.31 5.46
N PHE A 35 -5.30 -3.06 5.40
CA PHE A 35 -4.69 -2.37 6.54
C PHE A 35 -5.45 -1.09 6.83
N PHE A 36 -5.79 -0.91 8.11
CA PHE A 36 -6.69 0.15 8.56
C PHE A 36 -6.02 0.95 9.68
N VAL A 37 -6.27 2.25 9.70
CA VAL A 37 -5.89 3.11 10.81
C VAL A 37 -7.01 3.07 11.85
N ARG A 38 -6.68 2.75 13.10
CA ARG A 38 -7.65 2.62 14.21
C ARG A 38 -8.76 1.63 13.91
N ASP A 39 -8.43 0.57 13.15
CA ASP A 39 -9.40 -0.44 12.72
C ASP A 39 -10.62 0.14 11.99
N LYS A 40 -10.46 1.31 11.40
CA LYS A 40 -11.58 2.08 10.84
C LYS A 40 -11.34 2.52 9.39
N THR A 41 -10.21 3.16 9.12
CA THR A 41 -9.97 3.80 7.82
C THR A 41 -8.95 3.02 7.01
N LEU A 42 -9.39 2.45 5.90
CA LEU A 42 -8.54 1.71 4.96
C LEU A 42 -7.53 2.66 4.31
N PHE A 43 -6.25 2.22 4.24
CA PHE A 43 -5.24 2.98 3.50
C PHE A 43 -4.37 2.13 2.56
N VAL A 44 -4.31 0.81 2.78
CA VAL A 44 -3.61 -0.14 1.90
C VAL A 44 -4.43 -1.42 1.82
N THR A 45 -4.59 -1.96 0.63
CA THR A 45 -5.17 -3.29 0.42
C THR A 45 -4.36 -4.06 -0.61
N LEU A 46 -4.11 -5.32 -0.32
CA LEU A 46 -3.42 -6.22 -1.24
C LEU A 46 -4.34 -6.58 -2.40
N ASP A 47 -3.77 -6.82 -3.57
CA ASP A 47 -4.47 -7.38 -4.73
C ASP A 47 -3.61 -8.49 -5.32
N ASP A 48 -3.94 -9.74 -4.99
CA ASP A 48 -3.20 -10.91 -5.45
C ASP A 48 -3.93 -11.52 -6.65
N HIS A 49 -3.63 -10.97 -7.85
CA HIS A 49 -4.17 -11.45 -9.12
C HIS A 49 -5.71 -11.36 -9.24
N HIS A 50 -6.33 -10.44 -8.51
CA HIS A 50 -7.78 -10.23 -8.56
C HIS A 50 -8.16 -9.00 -9.39
N HIS A 51 -9.44 -8.82 -9.62
CA HIS A 51 -10.01 -7.62 -10.25
C HIS A 51 -9.40 -7.30 -11.61
N GLY A 52 -9.09 -8.36 -12.40
CA GLY A 52 -8.51 -8.21 -13.72
C GLY A 52 -7.00 -7.98 -13.73
N ALA A 53 -6.36 -7.89 -12.58
CA ALA A 53 -4.91 -7.77 -12.50
C ALA A 53 -4.26 -9.13 -12.75
N ALA A 54 -3.23 -9.14 -13.61
CA ALA A 54 -2.48 -10.34 -13.92
C ALA A 54 -1.27 -10.54 -13.01
N HIS A 55 -1.17 -9.78 -11.93
CA HIS A 55 0.02 -9.75 -11.10
C HIS A 55 -0.32 -9.42 -9.64
N LEU A 56 0.67 -9.57 -8.77
CA LEU A 56 0.57 -9.20 -7.36
C LEU A 56 0.86 -7.71 -7.20
N GLY A 57 0.00 -7.02 -6.50
CA GLY A 57 0.16 -5.61 -6.21
C GLY A 57 -0.58 -5.20 -4.95
N PHE A 58 -0.52 -3.90 -4.63
CA PHE A 58 -1.36 -3.33 -3.58
C PHE A 58 -1.91 -1.99 -4.04
N TRP A 59 -3.03 -1.61 -3.47
CA TRP A 59 -3.65 -0.31 -3.71
C TRP A 59 -3.50 0.52 -2.45
N CYS A 60 -3.19 1.79 -2.60
CA CYS A 60 -3.01 2.68 -1.46
C CYS A 60 -3.59 4.06 -1.73
N ALA A 61 -4.00 4.74 -0.65
CA ALA A 61 -4.38 6.14 -0.72
C ALA A 61 -3.17 6.96 -1.19
N ALA A 62 -3.43 8.04 -1.91
CA ALA A 62 -2.37 8.88 -2.44
C ALA A 62 -2.82 10.35 -2.47
N ALA A 63 -1.85 11.25 -2.43
CA ALA A 63 -2.11 12.69 -2.51
C ALA A 63 -2.68 13.06 -3.88
N PRO A 64 -3.44 14.15 -3.97
CA PRO A 64 -3.93 14.62 -5.28
C PRO A 64 -2.78 14.79 -6.27
N GLY A 65 -2.96 14.23 -7.47
CA GLY A 65 -1.96 14.29 -8.53
C GLY A 65 -0.89 13.20 -8.47
N ALA A 66 -0.75 12.48 -7.36
CA ALA A 66 0.27 11.44 -7.22
C ALA A 66 0.02 10.26 -8.16
N GLN A 67 -1.23 9.84 -8.33
CA GLN A 67 -1.57 8.75 -9.24
C GLN A 67 -1.07 9.04 -10.65
N GLU A 68 -1.41 10.20 -11.18
CA GLU A 68 -1.02 10.60 -12.54
C GLU A 68 0.50 10.70 -12.69
N ALA A 69 1.17 11.25 -11.69
CA ALA A 69 2.62 11.41 -11.70
C ALA A 69 3.33 10.06 -11.73
N HIS A 70 2.92 9.12 -10.90
CA HIS A 70 3.53 7.79 -10.86
C HIS A 70 3.24 6.99 -12.14
N LEU A 71 2.02 7.06 -12.65
CA LEU A 71 1.68 6.38 -13.90
C LEU A 71 2.51 6.90 -15.07
N ALA A 72 2.75 8.20 -15.12
CA ALA A 72 3.57 8.81 -16.18
C ALA A 72 5.05 8.43 -16.03
N ASP A 73 5.54 8.31 -14.79
CA ASP A 73 6.94 8.01 -14.50
C ASP A 73 7.29 6.55 -14.80
N ASP A 74 6.44 5.62 -14.39
CA ASP A 74 6.72 4.17 -14.55
C ASP A 74 5.42 3.39 -14.76
N PRO A 75 4.88 3.35 -15.98
CA PRO A 75 3.62 2.66 -16.26
C PRO A 75 3.71 1.13 -16.14
N ASP A 76 4.91 0.57 -16.04
CA ASP A 76 5.07 -0.87 -15.81
C ASP A 76 4.92 -1.23 -14.33
N ARG A 77 5.22 -0.29 -13.44
CA ARG A 77 5.17 -0.52 -11.99
C ARG A 77 3.87 -0.05 -11.36
N TYR A 78 3.31 1.03 -11.87
CA TYR A 78 2.14 1.67 -11.30
C TYR A 78 0.95 1.57 -12.24
N TYR A 79 -0.25 1.45 -11.67
CA TYR A 79 -1.46 1.45 -12.46
C TYR A 79 -2.61 2.07 -11.66
N ARG A 80 -3.71 2.32 -12.37
CA ARG A 80 -4.91 2.88 -11.74
C ARG A 80 -5.75 1.71 -11.21
N PRO A 81 -5.98 1.64 -9.89
CA PRO A 81 -6.78 0.55 -9.34
C PRO A 81 -8.24 0.69 -9.71
N PRO A 82 -8.95 -0.45 -9.88
CA PRO A 82 -10.41 -0.39 -10.03
C PRO A 82 -11.06 0.09 -8.73
N TYR A 83 -12.30 0.55 -8.82
CA TYR A 83 -13.16 0.97 -7.71
C TYR A 83 -12.68 2.22 -6.97
N VAL A 84 -11.41 2.33 -6.63
CA VAL A 84 -10.84 3.45 -5.87
C VAL A 84 -9.95 4.36 -6.71
N GLY A 85 -9.72 4.02 -7.96
CA GLY A 85 -8.90 4.84 -8.85
C GLY A 85 -9.45 6.25 -9.05
N HIS A 86 -10.78 6.41 -9.09
CA HIS A 86 -11.42 7.73 -9.22
C HIS A 86 -11.20 8.61 -8.00
N ARG A 87 -10.79 8.03 -6.87
CA ARG A 87 -10.44 8.77 -5.64
C ARG A 87 -8.97 9.19 -5.62
N GLY A 88 -8.23 8.92 -6.69
CA GLY A 88 -6.81 9.22 -6.77
C GLY A 88 -5.90 8.17 -6.16
N TRP A 89 -6.43 7.02 -5.77
CA TRP A 89 -5.63 5.92 -5.23
C TRP A 89 -4.68 5.37 -6.28
N LEU A 90 -3.57 4.83 -5.82
CA LEU A 90 -2.50 4.29 -6.65
C LEU A 90 -2.38 2.78 -6.45
N ALA A 91 -2.20 2.05 -7.55
CA ALA A 91 -1.87 0.63 -7.49
C ALA A 91 -0.39 0.44 -7.83
N VAL A 92 0.28 -0.42 -7.08
CA VAL A 92 1.72 -0.64 -7.15
C VAL A 92 1.99 -2.13 -7.28
N ARG A 93 2.76 -2.52 -8.30
CA ARG A 93 3.18 -3.91 -8.46
C ARG A 93 4.33 -4.22 -7.51
N ILE A 94 4.27 -5.39 -6.87
CA ILE A 94 5.34 -5.88 -5.99
C ILE A 94 5.84 -7.27 -6.39
N ASP A 95 5.48 -7.73 -7.57
CA ASP A 95 5.86 -9.04 -8.09
C ASP A 95 7.16 -9.03 -8.90
N ARG A 96 7.77 -7.86 -9.13
CA ARG A 96 8.99 -7.70 -9.93
C ARG A 96 10.04 -6.88 -9.19
N GLU A 97 10.63 -7.46 -8.16
CA GLU A 97 11.74 -6.85 -7.43
C GLU A 97 11.48 -5.36 -7.13
N PRO A 98 10.47 -5.04 -6.34
CA PRO A 98 10.15 -3.65 -6.05
C PRO A 98 11.28 -2.97 -5.26
N ASP A 99 11.39 -1.65 -5.42
CA ASP A 99 12.24 -0.85 -4.56
C ASP A 99 11.51 -0.67 -3.22
N TRP A 100 11.94 -1.40 -2.21
CA TRP A 100 11.28 -1.42 -0.91
C TRP A 100 11.40 -0.09 -0.16
N THR A 101 12.42 0.71 -0.44
CA THR A 101 12.52 2.07 0.10
C THR A 101 11.39 2.93 -0.46
N GLU A 102 11.14 2.83 -1.74
CA GLU A 102 10.04 3.55 -2.40
C GLU A 102 8.69 3.05 -1.90
N VAL A 103 8.51 1.73 -1.79
CA VAL A 103 7.27 1.17 -1.27
C VAL A 103 7.00 1.67 0.15
N ALA A 104 8.02 1.72 1.01
CA ALA A 104 7.88 2.24 2.37
C ALA A 104 7.40 3.70 2.37
N GLU A 105 7.93 4.53 1.48
CA GLU A 105 7.49 5.91 1.36
C GLU A 105 6.05 6.02 0.88
N LEU A 106 5.67 5.21 -0.12
CA LEU A 106 4.30 5.19 -0.62
C LEU A 106 3.30 4.78 0.47
N VAL A 107 3.66 3.78 1.27
CA VAL A 107 2.83 3.31 2.39
C VAL A 107 2.68 4.41 3.44
N ARG A 108 3.77 5.10 3.79
CA ARG A 108 3.73 6.22 4.74
C ARG A 108 2.89 7.37 4.22
N ASP A 109 3.04 7.71 2.95
CA ASP A 109 2.25 8.78 2.35
C ASP A 109 0.76 8.42 2.33
N ALA A 110 0.43 7.16 2.04
CA ALA A 110 -0.96 6.69 2.11
C ALA A 110 -1.52 6.84 3.52
N TYR A 111 -0.73 6.47 4.53
CA TYR A 111 -1.08 6.64 5.93
C TYR A 111 -1.36 8.11 6.26
N ARG A 112 -0.50 9.02 5.80
CA ARG A 112 -0.67 10.47 6.03
C ARG A 112 -1.97 10.99 5.41
N GLN A 113 -2.43 10.40 4.32
CA GLN A 113 -3.67 10.84 3.68
C GLN A 113 -4.92 10.54 4.52
N VAL A 114 -4.88 9.53 5.38
CA VAL A 114 -6.08 9.07 6.10
C VAL A 114 -5.95 9.17 7.62
N ALA A 115 -4.75 9.24 8.17
CA ALA A 115 -4.54 9.21 9.61
C ALA A 115 -4.93 10.53 10.27
N PRO A 116 -5.48 10.48 11.50
CA PRO A 116 -5.70 11.70 12.29
C PRO A 116 -4.40 12.47 12.53
N LYS A 117 -4.54 13.76 12.74
CA LYS A 117 -3.39 14.66 12.92
C LYS A 117 -2.43 14.18 14.00
N VAL A 118 -2.95 13.68 15.13
CA VAL A 118 -2.12 13.22 16.25
C VAL A 118 -1.25 12.03 15.83
N LEU A 119 -1.76 11.12 15.02
CA LEU A 119 -1.00 9.97 14.54
C LEU A 119 0.01 10.36 13.46
N ARG A 120 -0.32 11.31 12.61
CA ARG A 120 0.64 11.85 11.63
C ARG A 120 1.82 12.49 12.33
N ALA A 121 1.57 13.21 13.43
CA ALA A 121 2.64 13.81 14.23
C ALA A 121 3.55 12.75 14.84
N GLN A 122 3.00 11.63 15.31
CA GLN A 122 3.79 10.52 15.83
C GLN A 122 4.68 9.92 14.74
N LEU A 123 4.15 9.75 13.55
CA LEU A 123 4.91 9.21 12.42
C LEU A 123 6.10 10.12 12.09
N ASP A 124 5.89 11.43 12.05
CA ASP A 124 6.95 12.38 11.71
C ASP A 124 8.05 12.40 12.77
N VAL A 125 7.72 12.26 14.03
CA VAL A 125 8.70 12.18 15.11
C VAL A 125 9.55 10.90 14.98
N THR A 126 8.93 9.75 14.73
CA THR A 126 9.67 8.49 14.61
C THR A 126 10.45 8.37 13.31
N SER A 127 10.10 9.14 12.30
CA SER A 127 10.78 9.13 10.99
C SER A 127 11.97 10.08 10.93
N ALA A 128 12.13 10.91 11.94
CA ALA A 128 13.19 11.92 11.99
C ALA A 128 14.56 11.29 12.27
#